data_f86408539eea28076b838478dba688c0
#
_entry.id   f86408539eea28076b838478dba688c0
#
_cell.length_a   1.000
_cell.length_b   1.000
_cell.length_c   1.000
_cell.angle_alpha   90.00
_cell.angle_beta   90.00
_cell.angle_gamma   90.00
#
_symmetry.space_group_name_H-M   'P 1'
#
loop_
_entity.id
_entity.type
_entity.pdbx_description
1 polymer ?
#
loop_
_entity_poly.entity_id
_entity_poly.type
_entity_poly.pdbx_seq_one_letter_code
_entity_poly.pdbx_strand_id
1 'polypeptide(L)'
;MSDNNNVSYLNKTFSDFKSNLVNYAKTYFPTTYNDFSEASPGNMFIEMASYVGDVMSFYLDAQTQENFLIYAKEKENLYALAYAFGYRPKASYASSTNVDIYQLIPSIISGSNTSPNFNTYGLIIPINTSLTSNSTGTKFITTEKLDFTDTGSTEITFIDANYYLFKKSVPAISAEIKTTSFTFASPQKYQNISITDDNILQILDVSGSDGNKYYEVPYLAQSSIFNPVTNPTYSTDQVPYLLSLQQVPRRFISRIISDSTLQLEFGAGLTNYADNVIIPTPDNIQLGLVPGISDLSDNYNKASVFFTRQYGLAPSNVTLQVRYLVGGGITSNIPSNDLTIIDTSAISFKNPSGPLSGSVLNSVISTNPNPSSGGRGGDEIEEIRNNALYSYSTQNRAVTKDDYIVRALSLPSDYGSISKVYITQDFERSNVSETISSTKNPLALDLYILAYNSSKQLVTSSDTLKNNLITYLNQYRMITDAINIKDAFYINIGINFDITILSGYNNQDVITNCITSLQNYFNIEKWQINQPIVISEIYSTLLMIKGVQSVIKVEIINKQDNTGNTYSPYGYDIPGATRNNNIYPSLDPSIFEIRYPNTDIQGRVVAY
;
A
#
# COMPACT_ATOMS: atom_id res chain seq x y z
N MET A 1 21.35 -12.85 -14.88
CA MET A 1 21.09 -12.56 -16.31
C MET A 1 21.28 -11.08 -16.50
N SER A 2 22.29 -10.74 -17.26
CA SER A 2 22.81 -9.37 -17.40
C SER A 2 21.80 -8.47 -18.10
N ASP A 3 21.67 -7.34 -17.57
CA ASP A 3 21.09 -6.05 -17.95
C ASP A 3 21.13 -5.64 -19.43
N ASN A 4 20.65 -6.45 -20.33
CA ASN A 4 20.51 -6.07 -21.73
C ASN A 4 19.03 -5.85 -22.13
N ASN A 5 18.23 -5.24 -21.23
CA ASN A 5 16.89 -4.80 -21.55
C ASN A 5 16.85 -3.38 -22.15
N ASN A 6 17.95 -2.88 -22.69
CA ASN A 6 17.93 -1.64 -23.44
C ASN A 6 17.45 -1.93 -24.86
N VAL A 7 16.24 -1.49 -25.17
CA VAL A 7 15.70 -1.54 -26.53
C VAL A 7 16.37 -0.45 -27.33
N SER A 8 17.10 -0.82 -28.37
CA SER A 8 17.71 0.12 -29.31
C SER A 8 16.87 0.17 -30.59
N TYR A 9 16.19 1.28 -30.81
CA TYR A 9 15.32 1.46 -31.98
C TYR A 9 16.07 2.01 -33.18
N LEU A 10 17.05 2.87 -32.96
CA LEU A 10 17.84 3.45 -34.06
C LEU A 10 19.02 2.57 -34.43
N ASN A 11 19.49 1.74 -33.52
CA ASN A 11 20.58 0.76 -33.70
C ASN A 11 21.78 1.32 -34.49
N LYS A 12 22.14 2.59 -34.24
CA LYS A 12 23.25 3.28 -34.90
C LYS A 12 24.25 3.73 -33.85
N THR A 13 25.45 3.21 -33.94
CA THR A 13 26.59 3.58 -33.11
C THR A 13 27.38 4.72 -33.73
N PHE A 14 28.29 5.32 -32.96
CA PHE A 14 29.28 6.30 -33.46
C PHE A 14 29.94 5.83 -34.76
N SER A 15 30.33 4.56 -34.84
CA SER A 15 30.98 3.97 -36.03
C SER A 15 30.07 3.97 -37.24
N ASP A 16 28.75 3.69 -37.03
CA ASP A 16 27.79 3.68 -38.12
C ASP A 16 27.54 5.10 -38.64
N PHE A 17 27.40 6.07 -37.76
CA PHE A 17 27.26 7.49 -38.16
C PHE A 17 28.49 7.98 -38.89
N LYS A 18 29.69 7.68 -38.38
CA LYS A 18 30.94 8.04 -39.05
C LYS A 18 31.04 7.42 -40.43
N SER A 19 30.78 6.13 -40.55
CA SER A 19 30.81 5.41 -41.84
C SER A 19 29.82 5.98 -42.86
N ASN A 20 28.60 6.31 -42.38
CA ASN A 20 27.57 6.89 -43.24
C ASN A 20 27.96 8.30 -43.71
N LEU A 21 28.53 9.14 -42.84
CA LEU A 21 28.97 10.51 -43.16
C LEU A 21 30.16 10.47 -44.12
N VAL A 22 31.12 9.56 -43.91
CA VAL A 22 32.27 9.36 -44.84
C VAL A 22 31.78 8.92 -46.22
N ASN A 23 30.84 7.97 -46.26
CA ASN A 23 30.27 7.51 -47.52
C ASN A 23 29.47 8.61 -48.22
N TYR A 24 28.71 9.40 -47.46
CA TYR A 24 28.02 10.56 -47.99
C TYR A 24 28.97 11.59 -48.60
N ALA A 25 30.03 11.94 -47.87
CA ALA A 25 31.05 12.87 -48.34
C ALA A 25 31.75 12.36 -49.62
N LYS A 26 32.11 11.07 -49.69
CA LYS A 26 32.67 10.43 -50.92
C LYS A 26 31.72 10.45 -52.11
N THR A 27 30.43 10.30 -51.88
CA THR A 27 29.43 10.25 -52.94
C THR A 27 29.08 11.62 -53.51
N TYR A 28 28.89 12.61 -52.64
CA TYR A 28 28.37 13.92 -53.04
C TYR A 28 29.44 14.99 -53.21
N PHE A 29 30.63 14.81 -52.59
CA PHE A 29 31.73 15.77 -52.61
C PHE A 29 33.09 15.15 -53.09
N PRO A 30 33.09 14.28 -54.12
CA PRO A 30 34.29 13.50 -54.47
C PRO A 30 35.48 14.31 -54.94
N THR A 31 35.24 15.53 -55.47
CA THR A 31 36.29 16.44 -55.97
C THR A 31 36.67 17.52 -54.96
N THR A 32 35.81 17.75 -53.91
CA THR A 32 35.98 18.86 -52.99
C THR A 32 36.68 18.41 -51.72
N TYR A 33 36.44 17.16 -51.27
CA TYR A 33 37.00 16.62 -50.06
C TYR A 33 37.36 15.13 -50.19
N ASN A 34 38.66 14.82 -50.16
CA ASN A 34 39.20 13.46 -50.35
C ASN A 34 40.09 12.99 -49.20
N ASP A 35 40.39 13.83 -48.23
CA ASP A 35 41.26 13.49 -47.10
C ASP A 35 40.45 13.05 -45.88
N PHE A 36 40.32 11.73 -45.71
CA PHE A 36 39.66 11.08 -44.57
C PHE A 36 40.64 10.51 -43.55
N SER A 37 41.91 11.01 -43.56
CA SER A 37 42.90 10.63 -42.55
C SER A 37 42.52 11.16 -41.15
N GLU A 38 42.96 10.48 -40.10
CA GLU A 38 42.67 10.85 -38.72
C GLU A 38 43.17 12.27 -38.36
N ALA A 39 44.21 12.75 -39.02
CA ALA A 39 44.77 14.07 -38.80
C ALA A 39 44.06 15.19 -39.59
N SER A 40 43.11 14.86 -40.45
CA SER A 40 42.39 15.84 -41.28
C SER A 40 41.37 16.63 -40.47
N PRO A 41 41.36 17.99 -40.58
CA PRO A 41 40.33 18.82 -39.96
C PRO A 41 38.90 18.43 -40.37
N GLY A 42 38.68 18.00 -41.62
CA GLY A 42 37.39 17.56 -42.10
C GLY A 42 36.95 16.25 -41.47
N ASN A 43 37.85 15.30 -41.25
CA ASN A 43 37.56 14.08 -40.51
C ASN A 43 37.18 14.38 -39.04
N MET A 44 37.84 15.37 -38.41
CA MET A 44 37.47 15.84 -37.07
C MET A 44 36.00 16.35 -37.01
N PHE A 45 35.56 17.11 -38.04
CA PHE A 45 34.17 17.54 -38.11
C PHE A 45 33.18 16.38 -38.33
N ILE A 46 33.56 15.38 -39.13
CA ILE A 46 32.77 14.14 -39.32
C ILE A 46 32.67 13.37 -38.00
N GLU A 47 33.74 13.27 -37.25
CA GLU A 47 33.75 12.62 -35.94
C GLU A 47 32.91 13.38 -34.91
N MET A 48 33.00 14.71 -34.87
CA MET A 48 32.15 15.53 -34.01
C MET A 48 30.66 15.35 -34.37
N ALA A 49 30.31 15.38 -35.65
CA ALA A 49 28.95 15.17 -36.10
C ALA A 49 28.44 13.73 -35.79
N SER A 50 29.33 12.74 -35.92
CA SER A 50 29.04 11.34 -35.58
C SER A 50 28.81 11.16 -34.07
N TYR A 51 29.60 11.84 -33.23
CA TYR A 51 29.43 11.84 -31.78
C TYR A 51 28.07 12.47 -31.39
N VAL A 52 27.75 13.63 -31.98
CA VAL A 52 26.42 14.25 -31.75
C VAL A 52 25.29 13.33 -32.18
N GLY A 53 25.44 12.65 -33.34
CA GLY A 53 24.48 11.68 -33.82
C GLY A 53 24.29 10.48 -32.88
N ASP A 54 25.37 9.94 -32.33
CA ASP A 54 25.38 8.85 -31.36
C ASP A 54 24.68 9.26 -30.05
N VAL A 55 25.03 10.42 -29.51
CA VAL A 55 24.40 10.99 -28.31
C VAL A 55 22.91 11.23 -28.53
N MET A 56 22.52 11.80 -29.68
CA MET A 56 21.10 12.01 -30.01
C MET A 56 20.35 10.68 -30.16
N SER A 57 20.98 9.67 -30.79
CA SER A 57 20.40 8.33 -30.90
C SER A 57 20.15 7.73 -29.52
N PHE A 58 21.12 7.83 -28.61
CA PHE A 58 21.00 7.37 -27.25
C PHE A 58 19.83 8.05 -26.50
N TYR A 59 19.73 9.39 -26.61
CA TYR A 59 18.61 10.11 -25.98
C TYR A 59 17.25 9.76 -26.57
N LEU A 60 17.15 9.55 -27.88
CA LEU A 60 15.91 9.12 -28.54
C LEU A 60 15.51 7.70 -28.10
N ASP A 61 16.46 6.79 -28.02
CA ASP A 61 16.21 5.44 -27.53
C ASP A 61 15.78 5.44 -26.06
N ALA A 62 16.46 6.20 -25.21
CA ALA A 62 16.08 6.37 -23.81
C ALA A 62 14.68 6.98 -23.66
N GLN A 63 14.38 8.05 -24.41
CA GLN A 63 13.06 8.67 -24.40
C GLN A 63 11.96 7.72 -24.89
N THR A 64 12.28 6.88 -25.86
CA THR A 64 11.32 5.89 -26.37
C THR A 64 11.08 4.78 -25.36
N GLN A 65 12.12 4.32 -24.66
CA GLN A 65 12.00 3.32 -23.59
C GLN A 65 11.06 3.78 -22.46
N GLU A 66 11.15 5.05 -22.09
CA GLU A 66 10.30 5.62 -21.03
C GLU A 66 8.81 5.63 -21.36
N ASN A 67 8.40 5.46 -22.62
CA ASN A 67 7.00 5.34 -23.00
C ASN A 67 6.40 3.94 -22.80
N PHE A 68 7.23 2.95 -22.49
CA PHE A 68 6.77 1.57 -22.29
C PHE A 68 6.85 1.18 -20.81
N LEU A 69 5.74 0.73 -20.25
CA LEU A 69 5.64 0.30 -18.85
C LEU A 69 6.72 -0.72 -18.46
N ILE A 70 7.08 -1.63 -19.38
CA ILE A 70 8.06 -2.70 -19.12
C ILE A 70 9.49 -2.16 -19.05
N TYR A 71 9.79 -1.09 -19.78
CA TYR A 71 11.16 -0.57 -19.95
C TYR A 71 11.41 0.75 -19.23
N ALA A 72 10.37 1.51 -18.85
CA ALA A 72 10.49 2.78 -18.16
C ALA A 72 11.26 2.61 -16.85
N LYS A 73 12.22 3.50 -16.59
CA LYS A 73 13.11 3.50 -15.43
C LYS A 73 12.83 4.66 -14.48
N GLU A 74 12.33 5.77 -15.04
CA GLU A 74 11.98 6.95 -14.25
C GLU A 74 10.65 6.73 -13.53
N LYS A 75 10.66 6.87 -12.20
CA LYS A 75 9.50 6.57 -11.36
C LYS A 75 8.28 7.45 -11.69
N GLU A 76 8.52 8.71 -12.04
CA GLU A 76 7.46 9.67 -12.42
C GLU A 76 6.74 9.25 -13.71
N ASN A 77 7.49 8.76 -14.70
CA ASN A 77 6.91 8.21 -15.93
C ASN A 77 6.10 6.95 -15.65
N LEU A 78 6.60 6.10 -14.76
CA LEU A 78 5.88 4.90 -14.32
C LEU A 78 4.58 5.23 -13.60
N TYR A 79 4.53 6.29 -12.80
CA TYR A 79 3.29 6.76 -12.19
C TYR A 79 2.26 7.13 -13.26
N ALA A 80 2.66 7.92 -14.26
CA ALA A 80 1.76 8.31 -15.34
C ALA A 80 1.25 7.11 -16.15
N LEU A 81 2.14 6.16 -16.47
CA LEU A 81 1.78 4.93 -17.17
C LEU A 81 0.86 4.05 -16.31
N ALA A 82 1.13 3.91 -15.01
CA ALA A 82 0.30 3.11 -14.10
C ALA A 82 -1.14 3.61 -14.04
N TYR A 83 -1.35 4.93 -13.99
CA TYR A 83 -2.70 5.52 -14.08
C TYR A 83 -3.40 5.18 -15.40
N ALA A 84 -2.68 5.15 -16.52
CA ALA A 84 -3.25 4.77 -17.81
C ALA A 84 -3.70 3.30 -17.83
N PHE A 85 -3.03 2.43 -17.08
CA PHE A 85 -3.39 1.01 -16.89
C PHE A 85 -4.43 0.79 -15.76
N GLY A 86 -4.88 1.86 -15.09
CA GLY A 86 -5.90 1.79 -14.04
C GLY A 86 -5.36 1.49 -12.64
N TYR A 87 -4.04 1.42 -12.46
CA TYR A 87 -3.39 1.30 -11.16
C TYR A 87 -3.11 2.69 -10.57
N ARG A 88 -3.35 2.84 -9.26
CA ARG A 88 -3.06 4.06 -8.50
C ARG A 88 -1.86 3.80 -7.58
N PRO A 89 -0.65 4.26 -7.97
CA PRO A 89 0.54 4.13 -7.13
C PRO A 89 0.39 4.87 -5.82
N LYS A 90 1.14 4.46 -4.80
CA LYS A 90 1.10 5.03 -3.46
C LYS A 90 2.47 5.58 -3.09
N ALA A 91 2.48 6.79 -2.50
CA ALA A 91 3.72 7.45 -2.06
C ALA A 91 4.20 6.93 -0.69
N SER A 92 3.28 6.46 0.15
CA SER A 92 3.57 5.92 1.47
C SER A 92 2.46 4.99 1.94
N TYR A 93 2.75 4.18 2.94
CA TYR A 93 1.79 3.30 3.60
C TYR A 93 1.82 3.55 5.10
N ALA A 94 0.64 3.74 5.69
CA ALA A 94 0.49 3.91 7.13
C ALA A 94 0.68 2.57 7.86
N SER A 95 1.29 2.61 9.04
CA SER A 95 1.20 1.50 9.99
C SER A 95 -0.13 1.55 10.73
N SER A 96 -0.61 0.40 11.16
CA SER A 96 -1.86 0.26 11.91
C SER A 96 -1.68 -0.53 13.19
N THR A 97 -2.45 -0.19 14.21
CA THR A 97 -2.51 -0.92 15.48
C THR A 97 -3.85 -0.66 16.16
N ASN A 98 -4.23 -1.54 17.09
CA ASN A 98 -5.30 -1.25 18.04
C ASN A 98 -4.74 -0.54 19.25
N VAL A 99 -5.42 0.51 19.68
CA VAL A 99 -5.07 1.30 20.86
C VAL A 99 -6.14 1.12 21.92
N ASP A 100 -5.74 0.72 23.11
CA ASP A 100 -6.57 0.65 24.28
C ASP A 100 -6.60 2.02 24.95
N ILE A 101 -7.78 2.57 25.10
CA ILE A 101 -8.00 3.84 25.78
C ILE A 101 -8.72 3.58 27.08
N TYR A 102 -8.19 4.17 28.14
CA TYR A 102 -8.67 4.01 29.50
C TYR A 102 -9.22 5.34 30.02
N GLN A 103 -10.30 5.23 30.77
CA GLN A 103 -10.94 6.37 31.45
C GLN A 103 -11.35 5.97 32.86
N LEU A 104 -11.11 6.83 33.83
CA LEU A 104 -11.69 6.69 35.17
C LEU A 104 -13.08 7.32 35.21
N ILE A 105 -14.07 6.55 35.65
CA ILE A 105 -15.43 7.03 35.79
C ILE A 105 -15.81 7.03 37.27
N PRO A 106 -16.25 8.19 37.84
CA PRO A 106 -16.72 8.27 39.19
C PRO A 106 -17.92 7.36 39.46
N SER A 107 -17.99 6.77 40.64
CA SER A 107 -19.09 5.97 41.11
C SER A 107 -20.28 6.79 41.58
N ILE A 108 -21.48 6.24 41.39
CA ILE A 108 -22.69 6.68 42.09
C ILE A 108 -22.95 5.70 43.23
N ILE A 109 -23.11 6.23 44.44
CA ILE A 109 -23.46 5.44 45.64
C ILE A 109 -24.98 5.50 45.81
N SER A 110 -25.66 4.35 45.66
CA SER A 110 -27.09 4.22 45.91
C SER A 110 -27.31 3.17 47.00
N GLY A 111 -27.45 3.61 48.23
CA GLY A 111 -27.54 2.72 49.41
C GLY A 111 -26.20 2.00 49.67
N SER A 112 -26.22 0.66 49.65
CA SER A 112 -25.02 -0.19 49.77
C SER A 112 -24.37 -0.56 48.43
N ASN A 113 -24.96 -0.17 47.29
CA ASN A 113 -24.46 -0.50 45.97
C ASN A 113 -23.76 0.69 45.33
N THR A 114 -22.60 0.41 44.73
CA THR A 114 -21.86 1.37 43.89
C THR A 114 -22.01 0.98 42.44
N SER A 115 -22.26 1.97 41.56
CA SER A 115 -22.32 1.78 40.12
C SER A 115 -21.59 2.91 39.38
N PRO A 116 -21.04 2.66 38.17
CA PRO A 116 -20.32 3.71 37.44
C PRO A 116 -21.28 4.76 36.87
N ASN A 117 -20.95 6.05 37.02
CA ASN A 117 -21.73 7.17 36.45
C ASN A 117 -21.31 7.49 35.01
N PHE A 118 -21.43 6.51 34.12
CA PHE A 118 -21.02 6.66 32.71
C PHE A 118 -21.92 7.59 31.91
N ASN A 119 -23.20 7.75 32.29
CA ASN A 119 -24.12 8.66 31.61
C ASN A 119 -23.71 10.14 31.75
N THR A 120 -23.10 10.50 32.88
CA THR A 120 -22.66 11.88 33.12
C THR A 120 -21.20 12.08 32.71
N TYR A 121 -20.34 11.10 32.99
CA TYR A 121 -18.89 11.23 32.83
C TYR A 121 -18.29 10.39 31.70
N GLY A 122 -19.09 9.63 30.96
CA GLY A 122 -18.61 8.92 29.76
C GLY A 122 -18.15 9.89 28.69
N LEU A 123 -16.92 9.74 28.25
CA LEU A 123 -16.30 10.55 27.21
C LEU A 123 -16.62 10.03 25.82
N ILE A 124 -16.68 10.95 24.88
CA ILE A 124 -16.76 10.68 23.44
C ILE A 124 -15.44 11.13 22.82
N ILE A 125 -14.71 10.18 22.27
CA ILE A 125 -13.48 10.39 21.53
C ILE A 125 -13.84 10.38 20.05
N PRO A 126 -13.70 11.51 19.33
CA PRO A 126 -14.06 11.57 17.91
C PRO A 126 -13.08 10.79 17.05
N ILE A 127 -13.51 10.48 15.83
CA ILE A 127 -12.62 10.03 14.77
C ILE A 127 -11.51 11.06 14.52
N ASN A 128 -10.33 10.60 14.12
CA ASN A 128 -9.14 11.43 13.89
C ASN A 128 -8.56 12.10 15.16
N THR A 129 -8.81 11.56 16.34
CA THR A 129 -8.13 12.00 17.57
C THR A 129 -6.66 11.63 17.49
N SER A 130 -5.78 12.60 17.73
CA SER A 130 -4.34 12.44 17.62
C SER A 130 -3.76 11.71 18.83
N LEU A 131 -2.90 10.74 18.56
CA LEU A 131 -2.11 9.98 19.50
C LEU A 131 -0.64 10.16 19.13
N THR A 132 0.27 10.17 20.09
CA THR A 132 1.70 10.35 19.79
C THR A 132 2.52 9.26 20.47
N SER A 133 3.43 8.67 19.70
CA SER A 133 4.43 7.72 20.18
C SER A 133 5.42 8.42 21.11
N ASN A 134 5.69 7.83 22.25
CA ASN A 134 6.63 8.37 23.21
C ASN A 134 8.09 8.22 22.78
N SER A 135 8.42 7.15 22.06
CA SER A 135 9.79 6.84 21.65
C SER A 135 10.22 7.57 20.39
N THR A 136 9.32 7.69 19.41
CA THR A 136 9.64 8.23 18.07
C THR A 136 9.01 9.59 17.78
N GLY A 137 8.00 10.01 18.57
CA GLY A 137 7.20 11.19 18.27
C GLY A 137 6.25 11.03 17.09
N THR A 138 6.15 9.83 16.51
CA THR A 138 5.26 9.55 15.38
C THR A 138 3.81 9.74 15.81
N LYS A 139 3.04 10.42 14.96
CA LYS A 139 1.62 10.66 15.19
C LYS A 139 0.76 9.56 14.62
N PHE A 140 -0.26 9.20 15.36
CA PHE A 140 -1.32 8.28 14.99
C PHE A 140 -2.66 8.99 15.14
N ILE A 141 -3.64 8.56 14.38
CA ILE A 141 -5.03 9.04 14.50
C ILE A 141 -5.96 7.85 14.65
N THR A 142 -7.03 8.03 15.43
CA THR A 142 -8.09 7.03 15.55
C THR A 142 -8.93 7.00 14.27
N THR A 143 -9.25 5.80 13.78
CA THR A 143 -10.06 5.64 12.57
C THR A 143 -11.55 5.53 12.84
N GLU A 144 -11.93 5.34 14.10
CA GLU A 144 -13.31 5.21 14.54
C GLU A 144 -13.61 6.11 15.74
N LYS A 145 -14.89 6.43 15.90
CA LYS A 145 -15.39 7.11 17.09
C LYS A 145 -15.49 6.13 18.24
N LEU A 146 -15.05 6.53 19.43
CA LEU A 146 -15.17 5.76 20.64
C LEU A 146 -16.11 6.47 21.61
N ASP A 147 -17.11 5.76 22.14
CA ASP A 147 -18.12 6.29 23.05
C ASP A 147 -18.16 5.46 24.33
N PHE A 148 -17.72 6.03 25.45
CA PHE A 148 -17.73 5.37 26.75
C PHE A 148 -19.10 5.38 27.43
N THR A 149 -20.10 6.05 26.87
CA THR A 149 -21.47 5.95 27.36
C THR A 149 -22.18 4.69 26.88
N ASP A 150 -21.65 4.05 25.83
CA ASP A 150 -22.07 2.73 25.37
C ASP A 150 -21.25 1.65 26.09
N THR A 151 -21.90 0.86 26.92
CA THR A 151 -21.25 -0.19 27.72
C THR A 151 -21.13 -1.54 26.99
N GLY A 152 -21.71 -1.68 25.80
CA GLY A 152 -21.79 -2.95 25.07
C GLY A 152 -20.45 -3.57 24.69
N SER A 153 -19.40 -2.75 24.47
CA SER A 153 -18.03 -3.20 24.13
C SER A 153 -16.98 -2.68 25.13
N THR A 154 -17.40 -2.32 26.36
CA THR A 154 -16.52 -1.72 27.37
C THR A 154 -16.12 -2.76 28.39
N GLU A 155 -14.82 -2.91 28.61
CA GLU A 155 -14.31 -3.64 29.77
C GLU A 155 -14.37 -2.70 30.99
N ILE A 156 -15.09 -3.13 32.04
CA ILE A 156 -15.30 -2.34 33.25
C ILE A 156 -14.62 -3.04 34.42
N THR A 157 -13.66 -2.37 35.03
CA THR A 157 -12.96 -2.85 36.21
C THR A 157 -13.27 -1.98 37.40
N PHE A 158 -13.70 -2.56 38.52
CA PHE A 158 -13.84 -1.86 39.78
C PHE A 158 -12.46 -1.59 40.39
N ILE A 159 -12.16 -0.33 40.72
CA ILE A 159 -10.90 0.04 41.38
C ILE A 159 -11.13 0.24 42.89
N ASP A 160 -12.02 1.17 43.24
CA ASP A 160 -12.36 1.49 44.63
C ASP A 160 -13.81 1.99 44.72
N ALA A 161 -14.23 2.38 45.95
CA ALA A 161 -15.58 2.89 46.20
C ALA A 161 -15.91 4.16 45.41
N ASN A 162 -14.91 4.89 44.88
CA ASN A 162 -15.07 6.16 44.19
C ASN A 162 -14.98 6.05 42.68
N TYR A 163 -14.26 5.04 42.12
CA TYR A 163 -13.93 5.00 40.72
C TYR A 163 -14.01 3.59 40.11
N TYR A 164 -14.44 3.56 38.84
CA TYR A 164 -14.35 2.43 37.92
C TYR A 164 -13.39 2.79 36.80
N LEU A 165 -12.60 1.80 36.33
CA LEU A 165 -11.79 1.92 35.14
C LEU A 165 -12.57 1.34 33.95
N PHE A 166 -12.79 2.19 32.96
CA PHE A 166 -13.36 1.78 31.66
C PHE A 166 -12.26 1.68 30.65
N LYS A 167 -12.27 0.59 29.90
CA LYS A 167 -11.32 0.33 28.80
C LYS A 167 -12.10 0.04 27.52
N LYS A 168 -11.71 0.68 26.46
CA LYS A 168 -12.14 0.37 25.07
C LYS A 168 -10.98 0.39 24.13
N SER A 169 -11.01 -0.52 23.13
CA SER A 169 -10.02 -0.57 22.06
C SER A 169 -10.56 0.13 20.82
N VAL A 170 -9.70 0.89 20.14
CA VAL A 170 -10.00 1.60 18.89
C VAL A 170 -8.87 1.40 17.90
N PRO A 171 -9.17 1.16 16.61
CA PRO A 171 -8.13 1.09 15.59
C PRO A 171 -7.53 2.47 15.33
N ALA A 172 -6.21 2.51 15.13
CA ALA A 172 -5.46 3.72 14.85
C ALA A 172 -4.44 3.47 13.73
N ILE A 173 -4.17 4.50 12.94
CA ILE A 173 -3.19 4.50 11.84
C ILE A 173 -2.15 5.59 12.05
N SER A 174 -0.93 5.36 11.56
CA SER A 174 0.14 6.36 11.61
C SER A 174 -0.10 7.45 10.59
N ALA A 175 -0.73 8.53 11.04
CA ALA A 175 -1.05 9.67 10.19
C ALA A 175 -1.14 10.96 11.00
N GLU A 176 -0.91 12.09 10.35
CA GLU A 176 -1.14 13.44 10.82
C GLU A 176 -2.01 14.19 9.81
N ILE A 177 -2.97 14.97 10.30
CA ILE A 177 -3.80 15.79 9.43
C ILE A 177 -3.09 17.11 9.16
N LYS A 178 -2.85 17.41 7.89
CA LYS A 178 -2.37 18.72 7.43
C LYS A 178 -3.43 19.41 6.59
N THR A 179 -3.31 20.73 6.53
CA THR A 179 -4.24 21.60 5.81
C THR A 179 -3.47 22.59 4.98
N THR A 180 -3.82 22.68 3.69
CA THR A 180 -3.28 23.68 2.76
C THR A 180 -4.42 24.40 2.06
N SER A 181 -4.24 25.70 1.77
CA SER A 181 -5.27 26.52 1.13
C SER A 181 -4.81 27.01 -0.24
N PHE A 182 -5.73 26.96 -1.22
CA PHE A 182 -5.50 27.42 -2.58
C PHE A 182 -6.60 28.41 -2.98
N THR A 183 -6.21 29.57 -3.49
CA THR A 183 -7.16 30.60 -3.91
C THR A 183 -7.31 30.60 -5.42
N PHE A 184 -8.55 30.51 -5.87
CA PHE A 184 -8.93 30.51 -7.27
C PHE A 184 -9.65 31.84 -7.59
N ALA A 185 -9.23 32.50 -8.67
CA ALA A 185 -9.91 33.68 -9.21
C ALA A 185 -10.95 33.24 -10.25
N SER A 186 -10.74 33.57 -11.53
CA SER A 186 -11.62 33.16 -12.62
C SER A 186 -11.53 31.64 -12.85
N PRO A 187 -12.64 30.98 -13.20
CA PRO A 187 -12.64 29.55 -13.43
C PRO A 187 -11.84 29.17 -14.68
N GLN A 188 -11.00 28.15 -14.55
CA GLN A 188 -10.23 27.58 -15.66
C GLN A 188 -10.60 26.11 -15.83
N LYS A 189 -10.67 25.65 -17.08
CA LYS A 189 -10.97 24.26 -17.39
C LYS A 189 -9.79 23.37 -16.98
N TYR A 190 -10.08 22.26 -16.32
CA TYR A 190 -9.10 21.26 -15.91
C TYR A 190 -7.93 21.87 -15.10
N GLN A 191 -8.27 22.80 -14.20
CA GLN A 191 -7.26 23.44 -13.38
C GLN A 191 -6.65 22.44 -12.41
N ASN A 192 -5.32 22.45 -12.38
CA ASN A 192 -4.52 21.59 -11.51
C ASN A 192 -3.94 22.40 -10.36
N ILE A 193 -3.88 21.77 -9.19
CA ILE A 193 -3.10 22.24 -8.04
C ILE A 193 -2.22 21.11 -7.55
N SER A 194 -1.05 21.45 -7.03
CA SER A 194 -0.10 20.48 -6.49
C SER A 194 0.12 20.74 -5.01
N ILE A 195 0.07 19.66 -4.23
CA ILE A 195 0.43 19.63 -2.82
C ILE A 195 1.79 18.95 -2.73
N THR A 196 2.78 19.67 -2.20
CA THR A 196 4.13 19.13 -2.01
C THR A 196 4.33 18.88 -0.53
N ASP A 197 4.42 17.61 -0.15
CA ASP A 197 4.70 17.16 1.22
C ASP A 197 5.24 15.72 1.16
N ASP A 198 6.02 15.36 2.16
CA ASP A 198 6.55 14.00 2.24
C ASP A 198 5.49 13.04 2.79
N ASN A 199 5.49 11.82 2.23
CA ASN A 199 4.63 10.74 2.73
C ASN A 199 3.12 11.06 2.74
N ILE A 200 2.61 11.65 1.66
CA ILE A 200 1.16 11.88 1.52
C ILE A 200 0.45 10.53 1.38
N LEU A 201 -0.53 10.28 2.25
CA LEU A 201 -1.35 9.07 2.26
C LEU A 201 -2.60 9.24 1.40
N GLN A 202 -3.43 10.23 1.73
CA GLN A 202 -4.68 10.51 1.02
C GLN A 202 -5.24 11.90 1.31
N ILE A 203 -6.20 12.32 0.50
CA ILE A 203 -7.03 13.50 0.77
C ILE A 203 -8.18 13.10 1.71
N LEU A 204 -8.41 13.87 2.75
CA LEU A 204 -9.57 13.68 3.65
C LEU A 204 -10.80 14.41 3.11
N ASP A 205 -10.66 15.69 2.85
CA ASP A 205 -11.72 16.52 2.27
C ASP A 205 -11.16 17.78 1.62
N VAL A 206 -11.99 18.34 0.74
CA VAL A 206 -11.74 19.64 0.09
C VAL A 206 -12.98 20.48 0.27
N SER A 207 -12.86 21.58 1.00
CA SER A 207 -13.95 22.52 1.30
C SER A 207 -13.64 23.91 0.79
N GLY A 208 -14.66 24.55 0.19
CA GLY A 208 -14.56 25.92 -0.29
C GLY A 208 -14.97 26.94 0.78
N SER A 209 -14.43 28.17 0.67
CA SER A 209 -14.85 29.31 1.48
C SER A 209 -16.32 29.71 1.27
N ASP A 210 -16.94 29.18 0.21
CA ASP A 210 -18.36 29.30 -0.11
C ASP A 210 -19.25 28.26 0.62
N GLY A 211 -18.66 27.44 1.50
CA GLY A 211 -19.34 26.38 2.22
C GLY A 211 -19.58 25.10 1.42
N ASN A 212 -19.19 25.07 0.15
CA ASN A 212 -19.37 23.89 -0.68
C ASN A 212 -18.21 22.90 -0.53
N LYS A 213 -18.52 21.60 -0.68
CA LYS A 213 -17.51 20.52 -0.67
C LYS A 213 -17.23 20.06 -2.10
N TYR A 214 -15.97 19.70 -2.32
CA TYR A 214 -15.50 19.02 -3.52
C TYR A 214 -15.19 17.56 -3.18
N TYR A 215 -15.64 16.65 -4.03
CA TYR A 215 -15.56 15.22 -3.78
C TYR A 215 -14.55 14.55 -4.70
N GLU A 216 -13.74 13.69 -4.14
CA GLU A 216 -12.83 12.87 -4.94
C GLU A 216 -13.62 11.79 -5.68
N VAL A 217 -13.30 11.64 -6.97
CA VAL A 217 -13.90 10.60 -7.83
C VAL A 217 -12.81 9.83 -8.56
N PRO A 218 -13.05 8.57 -8.92
CA PRO A 218 -12.09 7.79 -9.71
C PRO A 218 -11.74 8.42 -11.07
N TYR A 219 -12.71 9.05 -11.71
CA TYR A 219 -12.58 9.78 -12.98
C TYR A 219 -13.61 10.90 -13.05
N LEU A 220 -13.27 12.01 -13.68
CA LEU A 220 -14.11 13.23 -13.71
C LEU A 220 -15.48 13.04 -14.37
N ALA A 221 -15.65 12.01 -15.22
CA ALA A 221 -16.96 11.71 -15.81
C ALA A 221 -17.95 11.12 -14.79
N GLN A 222 -17.50 10.61 -13.65
CA GLN A 222 -18.38 10.08 -12.62
C GLN A 222 -19.06 11.22 -11.87
N SER A 223 -20.38 11.35 -12.04
CA SER A 223 -21.17 12.44 -11.47
C SER A 223 -21.79 12.11 -10.11
N SER A 224 -21.72 10.86 -9.67
CA SER A 224 -22.34 10.41 -8.42
C SER A 224 -21.41 9.51 -7.62
N ILE A 225 -21.55 9.59 -6.30
CA ILE A 225 -20.85 8.73 -5.35
C ILE A 225 -21.85 8.06 -4.41
N PHE A 226 -21.49 6.90 -3.86
CA PHE A 226 -22.22 6.29 -2.77
C PHE A 226 -21.76 6.90 -1.46
N ASN A 227 -22.72 7.47 -0.72
CA ASN A 227 -22.48 8.05 0.59
C ASN A 227 -23.15 7.18 1.66
N PRO A 228 -22.42 6.58 2.62
CA PRO A 228 -23.01 5.87 3.73
C PRO A 228 -23.67 6.88 4.69
N VAL A 229 -24.99 6.79 4.85
CA VAL A 229 -25.74 7.60 5.80
C VAL A 229 -26.09 6.74 6.99
N THR A 230 -25.89 7.23 8.20
CA THR A 230 -26.28 6.52 9.42
C THR A 230 -27.76 6.18 9.38
N ASN A 231 -28.09 4.92 9.59
CA ASN A 231 -29.47 4.47 9.58
C ASN A 231 -30.18 4.86 10.89
N PRO A 232 -31.22 5.71 10.85
CA PRO A 232 -31.97 6.11 12.05
C PRO A 232 -32.79 4.95 12.64
N THR A 233 -33.08 3.90 11.85
CA THR A 233 -33.83 2.72 12.28
C THR A 233 -32.96 1.51 12.64
N TYR A 234 -31.68 1.73 12.89
CA TYR A 234 -30.72 0.67 13.23
C TYR A 234 -31.21 -0.27 14.35
N SER A 235 -31.90 0.27 15.36
CA SER A 235 -32.43 -0.53 16.46
C SER A 235 -33.50 -1.53 16.04
N THR A 236 -34.16 -1.29 14.91
CA THR A 236 -35.27 -2.13 14.40
C THR A 236 -34.78 -3.12 13.33
N ASP A 237 -33.98 -2.66 12.39
CA ASP A 237 -33.52 -3.44 11.22
C ASP A 237 -32.09 -3.93 11.32
N GLN A 238 -31.32 -3.46 12.32
CA GLN A 238 -29.92 -3.79 12.59
C GLN A 238 -28.96 -3.53 11.42
N VAL A 239 -29.36 -2.65 10.50
CA VAL A 239 -28.52 -2.20 9.38
C VAL A 239 -27.86 -0.87 9.76
N PRO A 240 -26.53 -0.78 10.00
CA PRO A 240 -25.90 0.42 10.54
C PRO A 240 -25.88 1.60 9.57
N TYR A 241 -25.81 1.35 8.26
CA TYR A 241 -25.73 2.39 7.25
C TYR A 241 -26.63 2.11 6.07
N LEU A 242 -27.23 3.18 5.55
CA LEU A 242 -27.95 3.21 4.28
C LEU A 242 -27.03 3.79 3.21
N LEU A 243 -26.92 3.11 2.07
CA LEU A 243 -26.19 3.64 0.93
C LEU A 243 -27.07 4.60 0.16
N SER A 244 -26.73 5.89 0.17
CA SER A 244 -27.39 6.93 -0.59
C SER A 244 -26.55 7.31 -1.79
N LEU A 245 -27.19 7.42 -2.96
CA LEU A 245 -26.54 7.92 -4.15
C LEU A 245 -26.57 9.45 -4.14
N GLN A 246 -25.41 10.08 -4.01
CA GLN A 246 -25.24 11.52 -3.99
C GLN A 246 -24.66 12.02 -5.32
N GLN A 247 -25.31 12.99 -5.97
CA GLN A 247 -24.71 13.69 -7.10
C GLN A 247 -23.65 14.70 -6.62
N VAL A 248 -22.51 14.72 -7.29
CA VAL A 248 -21.36 15.54 -6.94
C VAL A 248 -20.96 16.42 -8.14
N PRO A 249 -21.61 17.57 -8.30
CA PRO A 249 -21.25 18.51 -9.37
C PRO A 249 -19.84 19.09 -9.19
N ARG A 250 -19.38 19.27 -7.93
CA ARG A 250 -18.03 19.71 -7.58
C ARG A 250 -17.20 18.48 -7.24
N ARG A 251 -16.31 18.12 -8.15
CA ARG A 251 -15.49 16.90 -8.05
C ARG A 251 -14.09 17.12 -8.58
N PHE A 252 -13.18 16.30 -8.09
CA PHE A 252 -11.78 16.29 -8.52
C PHE A 252 -11.25 14.86 -8.56
N ILE A 253 -10.14 14.68 -9.25
CA ILE A 253 -9.32 13.47 -9.20
C ILE A 253 -7.96 13.81 -8.58
N SER A 254 -7.40 12.87 -7.85
CA SER A 254 -6.05 12.97 -7.29
C SER A 254 -5.09 12.04 -8.03
N ARG A 255 -3.85 12.53 -8.28
CA ARG A 255 -2.77 11.75 -8.89
C ARG A 255 -1.46 12.05 -8.21
N ILE A 256 -0.70 11.02 -7.87
CA ILE A 256 0.68 11.15 -7.42
C ILE A 256 1.54 11.38 -8.66
N ILE A 257 2.29 12.48 -8.66
CA ILE A 257 3.23 12.84 -9.74
C ILE A 257 4.64 12.41 -9.37
N SER A 258 5.02 12.60 -8.12
CA SER A 258 6.29 12.13 -7.53
C SER A 258 6.05 11.66 -6.11
N ASP A 259 7.05 11.06 -5.46
CA ASP A 259 6.95 10.56 -4.08
C ASP A 259 6.53 11.64 -3.07
N SER A 260 6.77 12.92 -3.38
CA SER A 260 6.43 14.07 -2.52
C SER A 260 5.37 15.00 -3.11
N THR A 261 4.79 14.67 -4.28
CA THR A 261 3.86 15.59 -4.95
C THR A 261 2.58 14.89 -5.35
N LEU A 262 1.48 15.37 -4.77
CA LEU A 262 0.11 14.98 -5.13
C LEU A 262 -0.57 16.10 -5.90
N GLN A 263 -1.07 15.80 -7.09
CA GLN A 263 -1.80 16.74 -7.93
C GLN A 263 -3.31 16.47 -7.84
N LEU A 264 -4.09 17.54 -7.71
CA LEU A 264 -5.55 17.51 -7.82
C LEU A 264 -5.95 18.20 -9.12
N GLU A 265 -6.77 17.53 -9.92
CA GLU A 265 -7.33 18.05 -11.17
C GLU A 265 -8.84 18.23 -11.02
N PHE A 266 -9.34 19.41 -11.29
CA PHE A 266 -10.75 19.77 -11.19
C PHE A 266 -11.45 19.67 -12.55
N GLY A 267 -12.79 19.77 -12.54
CA GLY A 267 -13.59 19.69 -13.75
C GLY A 267 -13.45 20.88 -14.71
N ALA A 268 -14.15 20.81 -15.84
CA ALA A 268 -14.11 21.81 -16.91
C ALA A 268 -15.34 22.75 -16.93
N GLY A 269 -16.36 22.48 -16.09
CA GLY A 269 -17.60 23.24 -16.05
C GLY A 269 -17.40 24.66 -15.52
N LEU A 270 -17.92 25.65 -16.23
CA LEU A 270 -17.92 27.04 -15.81
C LEU A 270 -19.23 27.36 -15.10
N THR A 271 -19.18 28.21 -14.07
CA THR A 271 -20.35 28.60 -13.25
C THR A 271 -21.49 29.25 -14.03
N ASN A 272 -21.23 29.80 -15.20
CA ASN A 272 -22.24 30.42 -16.05
C ASN A 272 -23.02 29.44 -16.95
N TYR A 273 -22.55 28.21 -17.04
CA TYR A 273 -23.26 27.11 -17.68
C TYR A 273 -23.62 26.13 -16.57
N ALA A 274 -24.83 26.28 -16.03
CA ALA A 274 -25.31 25.39 -15.02
C ALA A 274 -25.12 23.94 -15.47
N ASP A 275 -24.68 23.09 -14.56
CA ASP A 275 -24.67 21.61 -14.72
C ASP A 275 -26.09 21.08 -15.01
N ASN A 276 -27.03 21.99 -15.26
CA ASN A 276 -28.43 21.81 -15.54
C ASN A 276 -28.73 21.46 -17.01
N VAL A 277 -27.77 21.46 -17.90
CA VAL A 277 -27.99 20.89 -19.25
C VAL A 277 -27.83 19.39 -19.15
N ILE A 278 -28.87 18.80 -18.63
CA ILE A 278 -29.04 17.36 -18.49
C ILE A 278 -29.44 16.83 -19.87
N ILE A 279 -28.55 16.04 -20.48
CA ILE A 279 -28.86 15.34 -21.73
C ILE A 279 -29.34 13.93 -21.33
N PRO A 280 -30.60 13.59 -21.60
CA PRO A 280 -31.07 12.24 -21.36
C PRO A 280 -30.27 11.25 -22.22
N THR A 281 -29.77 10.19 -21.62
CA THR A 281 -29.10 9.09 -22.32
C THR A 281 -30.18 8.22 -22.97
N PRO A 282 -30.25 8.12 -24.31
CA PRO A 282 -31.33 7.39 -24.99
C PRO A 282 -31.44 5.93 -24.54
N ASP A 283 -30.32 5.28 -24.24
CA ASP A 283 -30.27 3.88 -23.81
C ASP A 283 -30.96 3.61 -22.46
N ASN A 284 -30.98 4.62 -21.58
CA ASN A 284 -31.64 4.50 -20.28
C ASN A 284 -33.14 4.87 -20.33
N ILE A 285 -33.59 5.55 -21.37
CA ILE A 285 -34.99 5.90 -21.56
C ILE A 285 -35.79 4.72 -22.12
N GLN A 286 -35.18 3.86 -22.90
CA GLN A 286 -35.83 2.68 -23.48
C GLN A 286 -36.22 1.62 -22.45
N LEU A 287 -35.51 1.53 -21.32
CA LEU A 287 -35.82 0.59 -20.24
C LEU A 287 -37.11 0.96 -19.45
N GLY A 288 -37.57 2.21 -19.55
CA GLY A 288 -38.80 2.67 -18.91
C GLY A 288 -40.08 2.48 -19.74
N LEU A 289 -39.99 1.99 -20.99
CA LEU A 289 -41.09 1.86 -21.91
C LEU A 289 -41.56 0.41 -22.12
N VAL A 290 -41.45 -0.45 -21.11
CA VAL A 290 -42.08 -1.77 -21.14
C VAL A 290 -43.58 -1.58 -20.92
N PRO A 291 -44.45 -1.88 -21.92
CA PRO A 291 -45.89 -1.71 -21.76
C PRO A 291 -46.40 -2.59 -20.62
N GLY A 292 -46.93 -1.99 -19.57
CA GLY A 292 -47.53 -2.68 -18.43
C GLY A 292 -46.85 -2.45 -17.08
N ILE A 293 -45.76 -1.73 -17.01
CA ILE A 293 -45.14 -1.31 -15.73
C ILE A 293 -45.47 0.16 -15.52
N SER A 294 -46.50 0.42 -14.70
CA SER A 294 -46.99 1.78 -14.41
C SER A 294 -46.30 2.49 -13.27
N ASP A 295 -45.39 1.87 -12.54
CA ASP A 295 -44.71 2.47 -11.40
C ASP A 295 -43.22 2.74 -11.67
N LEU A 296 -42.98 3.89 -12.27
CA LEU A 296 -41.65 4.52 -12.43
C LEU A 296 -41.13 5.13 -11.12
N SER A 297 -41.80 4.93 -9.98
CA SER A 297 -41.59 5.85 -8.88
C SER A 297 -40.41 5.54 -7.97
N ASP A 298 -40.04 4.30 -7.70
CA ASP A 298 -39.12 4.06 -6.61
C ASP A 298 -37.78 3.35 -6.91
N ASN A 299 -37.65 2.73 -8.09
CA ASN A 299 -36.39 2.01 -8.42
C ASN A 299 -35.57 2.63 -9.56
N TYR A 300 -35.95 3.81 -10.02
CA TYR A 300 -35.25 4.48 -11.10
C TYR A 300 -34.07 5.27 -10.54
N ASN A 301 -32.87 4.83 -10.84
CA ASN A 301 -31.66 5.56 -10.51
C ASN A 301 -31.57 6.83 -11.38
N LYS A 302 -32.11 7.93 -10.89
CA LYS A 302 -32.13 9.23 -11.59
C LYS A 302 -30.75 9.70 -12.02
N ALA A 303 -29.68 9.25 -11.36
CA ALA A 303 -28.32 9.63 -11.69
C ALA A 303 -27.78 8.93 -12.95
N SER A 304 -28.32 7.78 -13.33
CA SER A 304 -27.90 7.06 -14.54
C SER A 304 -28.58 7.56 -15.82
N VAL A 305 -29.70 8.28 -15.68
CA VAL A 305 -30.49 8.82 -16.83
C VAL A 305 -29.90 10.09 -17.41
N PHE A 306 -29.08 10.81 -16.62
CA PHE A 306 -28.62 12.14 -16.97
C PHE A 306 -27.11 12.17 -17.07
N PHE A 307 -26.60 12.46 -18.24
CA PHE A 307 -25.18 12.63 -18.51
C PHE A 307 -24.83 14.12 -18.62
N THR A 308 -23.88 14.61 -17.81
CA THR A 308 -23.37 15.98 -17.92
C THR A 308 -22.09 15.98 -18.75
N ARG A 309 -22.02 16.85 -19.77
CA ARG A 309 -20.81 16.99 -20.62
C ARG A 309 -19.65 17.73 -19.96
N GLN A 310 -19.81 18.21 -18.72
CA GLN A 310 -18.88 19.19 -18.13
C GLN A 310 -17.84 18.59 -17.20
N TYR A 311 -17.78 17.30 -17.02
CA TYR A 311 -16.78 16.62 -16.15
C TYR A 311 -16.60 17.27 -14.76
N GLY A 312 -17.67 17.90 -14.20
CA GLY A 312 -17.66 18.63 -12.95
C GLY A 312 -17.35 20.12 -13.08
N LEU A 313 -17.70 20.88 -12.06
CA LEU A 313 -17.49 22.33 -12.00
C LEU A 313 -16.05 22.67 -11.63
N ALA A 314 -15.48 23.64 -12.34
CA ALA A 314 -14.19 24.22 -11.99
C ALA A 314 -14.34 25.17 -10.78
N PRO A 315 -13.35 25.23 -9.87
CA PRO A 315 -13.32 26.23 -8.79
C PRO A 315 -13.32 27.66 -9.36
N SER A 316 -14.14 28.54 -8.79
CA SER A 316 -14.30 29.91 -9.26
C SER A 316 -14.52 30.86 -8.11
N ASN A 317 -13.71 31.92 -7.99
CA ASN A 317 -13.75 32.92 -6.95
C ASN A 317 -13.91 32.33 -5.52
N VAL A 318 -13.13 31.30 -5.23
CA VAL A 318 -13.19 30.52 -3.99
C VAL A 318 -11.78 30.21 -3.48
N THR A 319 -11.62 30.22 -2.17
CA THR A 319 -10.43 29.62 -1.53
C THR A 319 -10.79 28.21 -1.09
N LEU A 320 -10.11 27.22 -1.65
CA LEU A 320 -10.26 25.81 -1.26
C LEU A 320 -9.30 25.50 -0.13
N GLN A 321 -9.83 24.92 0.92
CA GLN A 321 -9.07 24.33 2.00
C GLN A 321 -9.02 22.82 1.77
N VAL A 322 -7.82 22.29 1.57
CA VAL A 322 -7.57 20.88 1.36
C VAL A 322 -7.00 20.30 2.65
N ARG A 323 -7.71 19.35 3.25
CA ARG A 323 -7.20 18.56 4.38
C ARG A 323 -6.74 17.21 3.85
N TYR A 324 -5.55 16.81 4.25
CA TYR A 324 -4.93 15.57 3.80
C TYR A 324 -4.14 14.91 4.92
N LEU A 325 -3.92 13.62 4.77
CA LEU A 325 -3.12 12.81 5.68
C LEU A 325 -1.69 12.71 5.18
N VAL A 326 -0.75 12.92 6.09
CA VAL A 326 0.67 12.63 5.90
C VAL A 326 1.12 11.65 6.97
N GLY A 327 2.06 10.78 6.65
CA GLY A 327 2.59 9.82 7.61
C GLY A 327 3.00 8.50 6.96
N GLY A 328 3.00 7.43 7.74
CA GLY A 328 3.44 6.13 7.24
C GLY A 328 4.96 6.03 7.15
N GLY A 329 5.43 5.23 6.22
CA GLY A 329 6.84 4.87 6.12
C GLY A 329 7.24 3.80 7.13
N ILE A 330 8.45 3.23 6.95
CA ILE A 330 8.90 2.11 7.78
C ILE A 330 9.10 2.50 9.26
N THR A 331 9.48 3.75 9.50
CA THR A 331 9.70 4.30 10.85
C THR A 331 8.41 4.47 11.65
N SER A 332 7.26 4.38 11.01
CA SER A 332 5.96 4.44 11.68
C SER A 332 5.53 3.14 12.34
N ASN A 333 6.27 2.05 12.13
CA ASN A 333 6.07 0.80 12.85
C ASN A 333 6.69 0.90 14.24
N ILE A 334 5.87 1.15 15.25
CA ILE A 334 6.30 1.40 16.64
C ILE A 334 6.13 0.14 17.51
N PRO A 335 6.90 0.01 18.59
CA PRO A 335 6.76 -1.11 19.53
C PRO A 335 5.45 -1.06 20.31
N SER A 336 5.15 -2.13 21.05
CA SER A 336 4.03 -2.17 21.97
C SER A 336 4.22 -1.19 23.15
N ASN A 337 3.13 -0.70 23.72
CA ASN A 337 3.06 0.20 24.87
C ASN A 337 3.75 1.56 24.65
N ASP A 338 3.79 2.06 23.42
CA ASP A 338 4.47 3.30 23.05
C ASP A 338 3.52 4.47 22.78
N LEU A 339 2.26 4.23 22.39
CA LEU A 339 1.23 5.25 22.16
C LEU A 339 0.62 5.70 23.49
N THR A 340 1.37 6.49 24.26
CA THR A 340 0.95 6.90 25.61
C THR A 340 0.41 8.32 25.69
N ILE A 341 0.60 9.13 24.66
CA ILE A 341 0.18 10.54 24.63
C ILE A 341 -1.05 10.66 23.73
N ILE A 342 -2.18 11.10 24.30
CA ILE A 342 -3.43 11.36 23.59
C ILE A 342 -3.78 12.84 23.62
N ASP A 343 -4.19 13.40 22.48
CA ASP A 343 -4.71 14.76 22.40
C ASP A 343 -6.16 14.80 22.91
N THR A 344 -6.36 15.45 24.04
CA THR A 344 -7.66 15.56 24.70
C THR A 344 -8.49 16.76 24.23
N SER A 345 -7.96 17.61 23.35
CA SER A 345 -8.59 18.88 22.93
C SER A 345 -9.94 18.69 22.24
N ALA A 346 -10.09 17.61 21.48
CA ALA A 346 -11.31 17.29 20.75
C ALA A 346 -12.24 16.33 21.51
N ILE A 347 -11.81 15.80 22.66
CA ILE A 347 -12.61 14.87 23.48
C ILE A 347 -13.73 15.63 24.17
N SER A 348 -14.92 15.10 24.14
CA SER A 348 -16.10 15.73 24.69
C SER A 348 -16.91 14.80 25.58
N PHE A 349 -17.71 15.38 26.47
CA PHE A 349 -18.70 14.64 27.25
C PHE A 349 -20.04 14.63 26.50
N LYS A 350 -20.78 13.55 26.64
CA LYS A 350 -22.14 13.49 26.09
C LYS A 350 -23.07 14.46 26.86
N ASN A 351 -22.89 14.57 28.17
CA ASN A 351 -23.65 15.46 29.05
C ASN A 351 -22.68 16.31 29.89
N PRO A 352 -22.32 17.54 29.45
CA PRO A 352 -21.24 18.31 30.02
C PRO A 352 -21.64 19.08 31.29
N SER A 353 -21.79 18.48 32.45
CA SER A 353 -22.07 19.24 33.69
C SER A 353 -21.80 18.51 35.00
N GLY A 354 -20.70 17.78 35.11
CA GLY A 354 -20.29 17.18 36.36
C GLY A 354 -19.13 17.96 37.00
N PRO A 355 -19.08 18.14 38.34
CA PRO A 355 -17.97 18.84 39.01
C PRO A 355 -16.62 18.16 38.85
N LEU A 356 -16.58 16.87 38.50
CA LEU A 356 -15.37 16.08 38.29
C LEU A 356 -14.95 15.98 36.81
N SER A 357 -15.59 16.69 35.88
CA SER A 357 -15.32 16.58 34.43
C SER A 357 -13.85 16.82 34.07
N GLY A 358 -13.19 17.82 34.71
CA GLY A 358 -11.76 18.09 34.48
C GLY A 358 -10.85 16.94 34.95
N SER A 359 -11.13 16.35 36.10
CA SER A 359 -10.37 15.21 36.60
C SER A 359 -10.56 13.97 35.76
N VAL A 360 -11.77 13.74 35.25
CA VAL A 360 -12.10 12.64 34.38
C VAL A 360 -11.39 12.78 33.00
N LEU A 361 -11.40 13.98 32.41
CA LEU A 361 -10.70 14.24 31.16
C LEU A 361 -9.18 14.01 31.30
N ASN A 362 -8.59 14.44 32.43
CA ASN A 362 -7.17 14.24 32.73
C ASN A 362 -6.83 12.77 33.06
N SER A 363 -7.81 11.91 33.31
CA SER A 363 -7.60 10.50 33.59
C SER A 363 -7.47 9.65 32.32
N VAL A 364 -7.72 10.25 31.15
CA VAL A 364 -7.64 9.52 29.87
C VAL A 364 -6.19 9.19 29.57
N ILE A 365 -5.93 7.91 29.39
CA ILE A 365 -4.64 7.39 28.97
C ILE A 365 -4.83 6.41 27.80
N SER A 366 -3.83 6.29 26.96
CA SER A 366 -3.83 5.36 25.84
C SER A 366 -2.62 4.44 25.89
N THR A 367 -2.74 3.27 25.31
CA THR A 367 -1.61 2.37 25.04
C THR A 367 -1.92 1.44 23.88
N ASN A 368 -0.91 1.06 23.11
CA ASN A 368 -1.03 0.02 22.10
C ASN A 368 -0.49 -1.30 22.68
N PRO A 369 -1.33 -2.29 22.97
CA PRO A 369 -0.88 -3.57 23.54
C PRO A 369 0.03 -4.35 22.58
N ASN A 370 -0.20 -4.20 21.29
CA ASN A 370 0.58 -4.82 20.23
C ASN A 370 1.41 -3.79 19.46
N PRO A 371 2.56 -4.17 18.89
CA PRO A 371 3.30 -3.29 18.01
C PRO A 371 2.47 -2.92 16.77
N SER A 372 2.68 -1.73 16.23
CA SER A 372 2.08 -1.35 14.95
C SER A 372 2.82 -2.03 13.79
N SER A 373 2.10 -2.31 12.72
CA SER A 373 2.64 -2.99 11.53
C SER A 373 2.01 -2.45 10.24
N GLY A 374 2.62 -2.75 9.11
CA GLY A 374 2.13 -2.38 7.79
C GLY A 374 2.66 -1.06 7.25
N GLY A 375 3.40 -0.29 8.05
CA GLY A 375 4.05 0.92 7.58
C GLY A 375 5.24 0.61 6.68
N ARG A 376 5.28 1.20 5.48
CA ARG A 376 6.39 1.11 4.54
C ARG A 376 6.45 2.34 3.64
N GLY A 377 7.56 2.51 2.94
CA GLY A 377 7.69 3.50 1.87
C GLY A 377 6.69 3.23 0.73
N GLY A 378 6.62 4.16 -0.21
CA GLY A 378 5.78 4.01 -1.40
C GLY A 378 6.16 2.81 -2.27
N ASP A 379 5.37 2.61 -3.31
CA ASP A 379 5.57 1.50 -4.24
C ASP A 379 6.92 1.60 -4.95
N GLU A 380 7.63 0.49 -5.01
CA GLU A 380 8.87 0.34 -5.77
C GLU A 380 8.59 0.22 -7.28
N ILE A 381 9.58 0.53 -8.12
CA ILE A 381 9.46 0.52 -9.58
C ILE A 381 8.87 -0.80 -10.10
N GLU A 382 9.38 -1.93 -9.62
CA GLU A 382 8.91 -3.24 -10.04
C GLU A 382 7.49 -3.56 -9.53
N GLU A 383 7.14 -3.08 -8.34
CA GLU A 383 5.79 -3.22 -7.80
C GLU A 383 4.79 -2.42 -8.66
N ILE A 384 5.12 -1.16 -9.00
CA ILE A 384 4.28 -0.33 -9.85
C ILE A 384 4.05 -1.01 -11.20
N ARG A 385 5.13 -1.52 -11.82
CA ARG A 385 5.08 -2.20 -13.12
C ARG A 385 4.16 -3.41 -13.10
N ASN A 386 4.38 -4.31 -12.15
CA ASN A 386 3.60 -5.53 -12.02
C ASN A 386 2.14 -5.23 -11.67
N ASN A 387 1.89 -4.36 -10.69
CA ASN A 387 0.54 -4.00 -10.27
C ASN A 387 -0.26 -3.31 -11.38
N ALA A 388 0.39 -2.47 -12.20
CA ALA A 388 -0.25 -1.83 -13.35
C ALA A 388 -0.69 -2.85 -14.40
N LEU A 389 0.18 -3.80 -14.75
CA LEU A 389 -0.15 -4.87 -15.70
C LEU A 389 -1.33 -5.73 -15.22
N TYR A 390 -1.31 -6.12 -13.95
CA TYR A 390 -2.38 -6.92 -13.36
C TYR A 390 -3.68 -6.13 -13.20
N SER A 391 -3.62 -4.85 -12.81
CA SER A 391 -4.79 -4.00 -12.68
C SER A 391 -5.58 -3.90 -13.99
N TYR A 392 -4.87 -3.79 -15.11
CA TYR A 392 -5.50 -3.79 -16.44
C TYR A 392 -6.24 -5.10 -16.74
N SER A 393 -5.68 -6.24 -16.36
CA SER A 393 -6.27 -7.55 -16.62
C SER A 393 -7.48 -7.87 -15.74
N THR A 394 -7.54 -7.36 -14.51
CA THR A 394 -8.58 -7.70 -13.52
C THR A 394 -9.90 -6.95 -13.71
N GLN A 395 -9.94 -5.85 -14.45
CA GLN A 395 -11.14 -5.05 -14.75
C GLN A 395 -12.01 -4.70 -13.51
N ASN A 396 -11.40 -4.38 -12.38
CA ASN A 396 -12.07 -4.04 -11.11
C ASN A 396 -12.95 -5.15 -10.49
N ARG A 397 -12.66 -6.40 -10.77
CA ARG A 397 -13.29 -7.57 -10.14
C ARG A 397 -12.23 -8.58 -9.76
N ALA A 398 -12.50 -9.40 -8.76
CA ALA A 398 -11.65 -10.50 -8.34
C ALA A 398 -12.35 -11.83 -8.69
N VAL A 399 -11.78 -12.60 -9.60
CA VAL A 399 -12.30 -13.90 -10.07
C VAL A 399 -11.24 -14.98 -9.92
N THR A 400 -10.00 -14.67 -10.23
CA THR A 400 -8.86 -15.59 -10.12
C THR A 400 -8.09 -15.38 -8.81
N LYS A 401 -7.23 -16.34 -8.45
CA LYS A 401 -6.32 -16.18 -7.30
C LYS A 401 -5.47 -14.93 -7.43
N ASP A 402 -4.96 -14.67 -8.63
CA ASP A 402 -4.10 -13.51 -8.89
C ASP A 402 -4.86 -12.18 -8.75
N ASP A 403 -6.14 -12.12 -9.12
CA ASP A 403 -6.96 -10.94 -8.92
C ASP A 403 -7.07 -10.57 -7.44
N TYR A 404 -7.31 -11.56 -6.58
CA TYR A 404 -7.38 -11.35 -5.13
C TYR A 404 -6.03 -10.91 -4.55
N ILE A 405 -4.91 -11.48 -5.02
CA ILE A 405 -3.56 -11.07 -4.59
C ILE A 405 -3.32 -9.61 -4.96
N VAL A 406 -3.57 -9.23 -6.19
CA VAL A 406 -3.39 -7.84 -6.66
C VAL A 406 -4.28 -6.87 -5.90
N ARG A 407 -5.54 -7.24 -5.67
CA ARG A 407 -6.46 -6.41 -4.88
C ARG A 407 -6.00 -6.26 -3.43
N ALA A 408 -5.54 -7.34 -2.81
CA ALA A 408 -5.01 -7.27 -1.45
C ALA A 408 -3.78 -6.36 -1.34
N LEU A 409 -2.85 -6.47 -2.29
CA LEU A 409 -1.68 -5.58 -2.38
C LEU A 409 -2.05 -4.13 -2.74
N SER A 410 -3.23 -3.91 -3.34
CA SER A 410 -3.75 -2.59 -3.69
C SER A 410 -4.59 -1.94 -2.58
N LEU A 411 -4.56 -2.47 -1.35
CA LEU A 411 -5.22 -1.85 -0.20
C LEU A 411 -4.78 -0.38 -0.06
N PRO A 412 -5.71 0.60 0.15
CA PRO A 412 -5.35 1.99 0.38
C PRO A 412 -4.34 2.16 1.51
N SER A 413 -3.39 3.08 1.33
CA SER A 413 -2.22 3.23 2.22
C SER A 413 -2.55 3.66 3.65
N ASP A 414 -3.66 4.32 3.85
CA ASP A 414 -4.21 4.74 5.15
C ASP A 414 -4.71 3.55 6.00
N TYR A 415 -5.03 2.43 5.35
CA TYR A 415 -5.45 1.20 6.02
C TYR A 415 -4.30 0.22 6.29
N GLY A 416 -3.08 0.59 5.95
CA GLY A 416 -1.87 -0.21 6.13
C GLY A 416 -1.41 -0.92 4.87
N SER A 417 -0.31 -1.66 4.97
CA SER A 417 0.31 -2.38 3.86
C SER A 417 0.47 -3.86 4.17
N ILE A 418 0.19 -4.66 3.15
CA ILE A 418 0.45 -6.09 3.15
C ILE A 418 1.74 -6.35 2.37
N SER A 419 2.65 -7.09 2.98
CA SER A 419 3.96 -7.38 2.36
C SER A 419 3.92 -8.61 1.49
N LYS A 420 3.23 -9.64 1.96
CA LYS A 420 3.12 -10.94 1.29
C LYS A 420 1.68 -11.43 1.37
N VAL A 421 1.22 -11.99 0.26
CA VAL A 421 -0.13 -12.54 0.12
C VAL A 421 -0.04 -13.90 -0.55
N TYR A 422 -0.81 -14.84 -0.04
CA TYR A 422 -1.02 -16.15 -0.66
C TYR A 422 -2.47 -16.56 -0.50
N ILE A 423 -3.07 -17.14 -1.53
CA ILE A 423 -4.48 -17.55 -1.51
C ILE A 423 -4.63 -19.03 -1.85
N THR A 424 -5.47 -19.70 -1.10
CA THR A 424 -5.85 -21.09 -1.36
C THR A 424 -7.34 -21.28 -1.09
N GLN A 425 -7.94 -22.30 -1.66
CA GLN A 425 -9.30 -22.69 -1.33
C GLN A 425 -9.28 -23.53 -0.04
N ASP A 426 -10.28 -23.35 0.81
CA ASP A 426 -10.43 -24.13 2.06
C ASP A 426 -10.47 -25.65 1.80
N PHE A 427 -10.92 -26.05 0.62
CA PHE A 427 -10.95 -27.44 0.16
C PHE A 427 -9.55 -28.04 -0.10
N GLU A 428 -8.59 -27.26 -0.58
CA GLU A 428 -7.25 -27.76 -0.93
C GLU A 428 -6.43 -28.22 0.28
N ARG A 429 -6.75 -27.72 1.48
CA ARG A 429 -6.11 -28.12 2.75
C ARG A 429 -6.62 -29.43 3.35
N SER A 430 -7.66 -30.01 2.82
CA SER A 430 -8.45 -31.03 3.50
C SER A 430 -7.89 -32.46 3.48
N ASN A 431 -6.70 -32.69 2.95
CA ASN A 431 -6.08 -34.01 2.91
C ASN A 431 -5.34 -34.39 4.21
N VAL A 432 -5.42 -33.59 5.27
CA VAL A 432 -4.76 -33.84 6.55
C VAL A 432 -5.80 -33.90 7.65
N SER A 433 -6.03 -35.15 8.11
CA SER A 433 -6.74 -35.56 9.32
C SER A 433 -8.27 -35.42 9.35
N GLU A 434 -8.92 -36.57 9.25
CA GLU A 434 -10.38 -36.80 9.27
C GLU A 434 -11.10 -36.52 10.62
N THR A 435 -10.48 -35.86 11.59
CA THR A 435 -10.99 -35.84 12.98
C THR A 435 -11.65 -34.57 13.44
N ILE A 436 -11.73 -33.52 12.61
CA ILE A 436 -12.47 -32.29 12.98
C ILE A 436 -13.56 -32.04 11.95
N SER A 437 -14.80 -32.31 12.35
CA SER A 437 -16.04 -32.03 11.64
C SER A 437 -16.28 -30.53 11.53
N SER A 438 -15.47 -29.81 10.74
CA SER A 438 -15.86 -28.50 10.21
C SER A 438 -16.35 -28.72 8.79
N THR A 439 -17.58 -28.39 8.52
CA THR A 439 -18.19 -28.37 7.19
C THR A 439 -17.34 -27.49 6.29
N LYS A 440 -16.53 -28.13 5.43
CA LYS A 440 -15.70 -27.45 4.43
C LYS A 440 -16.61 -26.68 3.49
N ASN A 441 -16.35 -25.40 3.33
CA ASN A 441 -17.05 -24.57 2.38
C ASN A 441 -16.19 -24.41 1.10
N PRO A 442 -16.53 -25.08 -0.01
CA PRO A 442 -15.77 -24.97 -1.25
C PRO A 442 -15.78 -23.56 -1.87
N LEU A 443 -16.65 -22.68 -1.38
CA LEU A 443 -16.71 -21.28 -1.79
C LEU A 443 -15.89 -20.36 -0.85
N ALA A 444 -15.27 -20.91 0.19
CA ALA A 444 -14.41 -20.15 1.08
C ALA A 444 -12.98 -20.11 0.55
N LEU A 445 -12.44 -18.89 0.47
CA LEU A 445 -11.06 -18.60 0.11
C LEU A 445 -10.29 -18.23 1.36
N ASP A 446 -9.21 -18.92 1.63
CA ASP A 446 -8.27 -18.60 2.71
C ASP A 446 -7.16 -17.71 2.15
N LEU A 447 -7.12 -16.47 2.59
CA LEU A 447 -6.12 -15.47 2.23
C LEU A 447 -5.09 -15.37 3.36
N TYR A 448 -3.86 -15.76 3.08
CA TYR A 448 -2.74 -15.71 4.03
C TYR A 448 -1.92 -14.47 3.79
N ILE A 449 -1.71 -13.66 4.83
CA ILE A 449 -1.02 -12.39 4.73
C ILE A 449 0.10 -12.26 5.76
N LEU A 450 1.09 -11.42 5.45
CA LEU A 450 2.14 -10.97 6.36
C LEU A 450 2.40 -9.49 6.17
N ALA A 451 2.85 -8.83 7.22
CA ALA A 451 3.25 -7.43 7.21
C ALA A 451 4.76 -7.29 7.51
N TYR A 452 5.30 -6.07 7.38
CA TYR A 452 6.67 -5.74 7.81
C TYR A 452 6.66 -5.00 9.15
N ASN A 453 7.71 -5.25 9.94
CA ASN A 453 8.03 -4.40 11.09
C ASN A 453 8.91 -3.19 10.65
N SER A 454 9.34 -2.36 11.62
CA SER A 454 10.23 -1.21 11.39
C SER A 454 11.59 -1.55 10.76
N SER A 455 12.04 -2.79 10.91
CA SER A 455 13.31 -3.29 10.36
C SER A 455 13.16 -4.06 9.04
N LYS A 456 12.01 -3.93 8.35
CA LYS A 456 11.65 -4.70 7.14
C LYS A 456 11.66 -6.23 7.33
N GLN A 457 11.42 -6.71 8.54
CA GLN A 457 11.31 -8.14 8.83
C GLN A 457 9.84 -8.55 8.82
N LEU A 458 9.56 -9.79 8.45
CA LEU A 458 8.20 -10.32 8.42
C LEU A 458 7.63 -10.48 9.82
N VAL A 459 6.39 -10.07 9.97
CA VAL A 459 5.58 -10.21 11.19
C VAL A 459 4.14 -10.57 10.84
N THR A 460 3.43 -11.11 11.82
CA THR A 460 1.97 -11.31 11.70
C THR A 460 1.26 -9.97 11.59
N SER A 461 0.19 -9.94 10.81
CA SER A 461 -0.60 -8.74 10.60
C SER A 461 -1.50 -8.42 11.80
N SER A 462 -1.71 -7.14 12.08
CA SER A 462 -2.66 -6.72 13.11
C SER A 462 -4.10 -7.06 12.72
N ASP A 463 -4.97 -7.27 13.70
CA ASP A 463 -6.40 -7.53 13.44
C ASP A 463 -7.08 -6.35 12.74
N THR A 464 -6.63 -5.14 13.01
CA THR A 464 -7.08 -3.92 12.30
C THR A 464 -6.79 -4.02 10.80
N LEU A 465 -5.57 -4.41 10.42
CA LEU A 465 -5.18 -4.57 9.02
C LEU A 465 -6.03 -5.66 8.34
N LYS A 466 -6.29 -6.77 9.03
CA LYS A 466 -7.13 -7.86 8.52
C LYS A 466 -8.57 -7.40 8.28
N ASN A 467 -9.17 -6.66 9.22
CA ASN A 467 -10.52 -6.15 9.10
C ASN A 467 -10.64 -5.10 7.97
N ASN A 468 -9.65 -4.22 7.83
CA ASN A 468 -9.58 -3.27 6.73
C ASN A 468 -9.52 -3.99 5.38
N LEU A 469 -8.71 -5.04 5.29
CA LEU A 469 -8.58 -5.84 4.07
C LEU A 469 -9.89 -6.56 3.71
N ILE A 470 -10.59 -7.16 4.68
CA ILE A 470 -11.90 -7.79 4.45
C ILE A 470 -12.88 -6.78 3.85
N THR A 471 -12.99 -5.62 4.49
CA THR A 471 -13.90 -4.55 4.04
C THR A 471 -13.56 -4.09 2.63
N TYR A 472 -12.28 -3.93 2.32
CA TYR A 472 -11.80 -3.53 1.00
C TYR A 472 -12.10 -4.60 -0.07
N LEU A 473 -11.76 -5.86 0.18
CA LEU A 473 -11.96 -6.96 -0.77
C LEU A 473 -13.44 -7.25 -1.04
N ASN A 474 -14.33 -6.96 -0.09
CA ASN A 474 -15.77 -7.12 -0.27
C ASN A 474 -16.35 -6.30 -1.44
N GLN A 475 -15.65 -5.24 -1.88
CA GLN A 475 -16.05 -4.42 -3.04
C GLN A 475 -15.75 -5.11 -4.39
N TYR A 476 -14.81 -6.06 -4.41
CA TYR A 476 -14.31 -6.69 -5.63
C TYR A 476 -14.65 -8.17 -5.74
N ARG A 477 -14.95 -8.84 -4.62
CA ARG A 477 -15.23 -10.28 -4.60
C ARG A 477 -16.50 -10.63 -5.35
N MET A 478 -16.58 -11.85 -5.84
CA MET A 478 -17.84 -12.41 -6.34
C MET A 478 -18.82 -12.63 -5.17
N ILE A 479 -20.12 -12.55 -5.46
CA ILE A 479 -21.19 -12.70 -4.45
C ILE A 479 -21.12 -14.07 -3.76
N THR A 480 -20.65 -15.09 -4.48
CA THR A 480 -20.55 -16.47 -3.99
C THR A 480 -19.33 -16.72 -3.10
N ASP A 481 -18.31 -15.87 -3.16
CA ASP A 481 -17.04 -16.12 -2.49
C ASP A 481 -17.08 -15.63 -1.03
N ALA A 482 -16.67 -16.49 -0.11
CA ALA A 482 -16.38 -16.12 1.26
C ALA A 482 -14.86 -15.99 1.44
N ILE A 483 -14.39 -14.92 2.09
CA ILE A 483 -12.97 -14.65 2.29
C ILE A 483 -12.65 -14.78 3.77
N ASN A 484 -11.71 -15.66 4.11
CA ASN A 484 -11.11 -15.78 5.44
C ASN A 484 -9.70 -15.23 5.39
N ILE A 485 -9.34 -14.30 6.28
CA ILE A 485 -7.97 -13.76 6.35
C ILE A 485 -7.24 -14.40 7.53
N LYS A 486 -6.07 -14.97 7.23
CA LYS A 486 -5.22 -15.66 8.17
C LYS A 486 -3.78 -15.15 8.04
N ASP A 487 -2.97 -15.33 9.09
CA ASP A 487 -1.53 -15.08 9.00
C ASP A 487 -0.83 -16.29 8.39
N ALA A 488 0.14 -16.03 7.50
CA ALA A 488 1.07 -17.07 7.06
C ALA A 488 2.17 -17.27 8.13
N PHE A 489 2.80 -18.46 8.12
CA PHE A 489 3.93 -18.75 8.99
C PHE A 489 5.23 -18.21 8.37
N TYR A 490 6.00 -17.45 9.12
CA TYR A 490 7.35 -17.05 8.73
C TYR A 490 8.39 -17.86 9.52
N ILE A 491 9.28 -18.50 8.78
CA ILE A 491 10.29 -19.43 9.32
C ILE A 491 11.64 -18.78 9.13
N ASN A 492 12.32 -18.50 10.24
CA ASN A 492 13.64 -17.90 10.18
C ASN A 492 14.71 -18.96 9.95
N ILE A 493 15.58 -18.72 8.99
CA ILE A 493 16.68 -19.61 8.62
C ILE A 493 18.03 -18.91 8.67
N GLY A 494 19.05 -19.70 8.88
CA GLY A 494 20.46 -19.29 8.69
C GLY A 494 21.15 -20.17 7.66
N ILE A 495 22.23 -19.68 7.08
CA ILE A 495 23.00 -20.38 6.06
C ILE A 495 24.45 -20.45 6.48
N ASN A 496 24.98 -21.67 6.58
CA ASN A 496 26.41 -21.93 6.76
C ASN A 496 26.97 -22.54 5.47
N PHE A 497 28.06 -21.98 4.96
CA PHE A 497 28.69 -22.52 3.77
C PHE A 497 30.21 -22.63 3.90
N ASP A 498 30.75 -23.70 3.32
CA ASP A 498 32.18 -24.00 3.26
C ASP A 498 32.64 -23.94 1.81
N ILE A 499 33.66 -23.11 1.54
CA ILE A 499 34.21 -22.92 0.19
C ILE A 499 35.72 -23.14 0.16
N THR A 500 36.24 -23.53 -1.00
CA THR A 500 37.67 -23.40 -1.32
C THR A 500 37.88 -22.23 -2.25
N ILE A 501 39.00 -21.56 -2.10
CA ILE A 501 39.32 -20.34 -2.84
C ILE A 501 40.51 -20.60 -3.77
N LEU A 502 40.49 -20.00 -4.96
CA LEU A 502 41.58 -20.02 -5.92
C LEU A 502 42.80 -19.28 -5.38
N SER A 503 44.00 -19.80 -5.65
CA SER A 503 45.25 -19.15 -5.28
C SER A 503 45.34 -17.75 -5.89
N GLY A 504 45.72 -16.79 -5.06
CA GLY A 504 45.87 -15.38 -5.48
C GLY A 504 44.69 -14.47 -5.13
N TYR A 505 43.63 -14.99 -4.56
CA TYR A 505 42.50 -14.20 -4.05
C TYR A 505 42.56 -14.02 -2.54
N ASN A 506 42.10 -12.89 -2.04
CA ASN A 506 41.99 -12.62 -0.61
C ASN A 506 40.76 -13.36 -0.05
N ASN A 507 40.97 -14.20 0.97
CA ASN A 507 39.92 -15.00 1.59
C ASN A 507 38.75 -14.16 2.12
N GLN A 508 39.06 -13.00 2.74
CA GLN A 508 38.06 -12.13 3.34
C GLN A 508 37.14 -11.48 2.27
N ASP A 509 37.74 -11.02 1.17
CA ASP A 509 37.00 -10.38 0.09
C ASP A 509 36.09 -11.37 -0.60
N VAL A 510 36.57 -12.60 -0.84
CA VAL A 510 35.73 -13.65 -1.48
C VAL A 510 34.58 -14.04 -0.57
N ILE A 511 34.80 -14.24 0.75
CA ILE A 511 33.72 -14.54 1.70
C ILE A 511 32.69 -13.40 1.73
N THR A 512 33.13 -12.15 1.78
CA THR A 512 32.25 -10.98 1.79
C THR A 512 31.38 -10.92 0.53
N ASN A 513 31.96 -11.18 -0.64
CA ASN A 513 31.23 -11.25 -1.90
C ASN A 513 30.23 -12.41 -1.91
N CYS A 514 30.58 -13.57 -1.33
CA CYS A 514 29.68 -14.72 -1.18
C CYS A 514 28.49 -14.35 -0.29
N ILE A 515 28.75 -13.73 0.87
CA ILE A 515 27.69 -13.30 1.80
C ILE A 515 26.76 -12.30 1.11
N THR A 516 27.31 -11.28 0.44
CA THR A 516 26.51 -10.26 -0.29
C THR A 516 25.67 -10.89 -1.39
N SER A 517 26.20 -11.86 -2.12
CA SER A 517 25.45 -12.55 -3.17
C SER A 517 24.29 -13.37 -2.59
N LEU A 518 24.51 -14.05 -1.46
CA LEU A 518 23.44 -14.78 -0.77
C LEU A 518 22.40 -13.85 -0.15
N GLN A 519 22.81 -12.69 0.38
CA GLN A 519 21.88 -11.65 0.86
C GLN A 519 20.96 -11.16 -0.27
N ASN A 520 21.51 -10.95 -1.46
CA ASN A 520 20.72 -10.56 -2.64
C ASN A 520 19.79 -11.68 -3.15
N TYR A 521 20.23 -12.94 -3.05
CA TYR A 521 19.41 -14.09 -3.44
C TYR A 521 18.22 -14.27 -2.48
N PHE A 522 18.45 -14.17 -1.17
CA PHE A 522 17.43 -14.31 -0.14
C PHE A 522 16.76 -12.98 0.24
N ASN A 523 16.85 -11.97 -0.61
CA ASN A 523 16.15 -10.72 -0.36
C ASN A 523 14.66 -10.99 -0.19
N ILE A 524 14.13 -10.66 0.98
CA ILE A 524 12.74 -10.94 1.36
C ILE A 524 11.72 -10.28 0.41
N GLU A 525 12.07 -9.19 -0.23
CA GLU A 525 11.20 -8.53 -1.22
C GLU A 525 10.92 -9.43 -2.43
N LYS A 526 11.89 -10.24 -2.84
CA LYS A 526 11.78 -11.15 -3.99
C LYS A 526 11.22 -12.52 -3.61
N TRP A 527 11.23 -12.86 -2.32
CA TRP A 527 10.80 -14.17 -1.82
C TRP A 527 9.28 -14.23 -1.64
N GLN A 528 8.65 -15.34 -1.98
CA GLN A 528 7.20 -15.52 -1.91
C GLN A 528 6.79 -16.59 -0.89
N ILE A 529 5.53 -16.52 -0.42
CA ILE A 529 4.93 -17.57 0.42
C ILE A 529 4.86 -18.86 -0.41
N ASN A 530 5.15 -19.99 0.23
CA ASN A 530 5.23 -21.32 -0.37
C ASN A 530 6.31 -21.51 -1.44
N GLN A 531 7.29 -20.61 -1.52
CA GLN A 531 8.43 -20.78 -2.40
C GLN A 531 9.44 -21.78 -1.78
N PRO A 532 9.82 -22.88 -2.47
CA PRO A 532 10.81 -23.81 -2.00
C PRO A 532 12.23 -23.22 -2.09
N ILE A 533 13.13 -23.62 -1.21
CA ILE A 533 14.55 -23.28 -1.32
C ILE A 533 15.23 -24.35 -2.19
N VAL A 534 15.81 -23.91 -3.30
CA VAL A 534 16.53 -24.77 -4.23
C VAL A 534 18.02 -24.73 -3.88
N ILE A 535 18.51 -25.78 -3.21
CA ILE A 535 19.91 -25.83 -2.72
C ILE A 535 20.92 -25.74 -3.89
N SER A 536 20.60 -26.33 -5.04
CA SER A 536 21.44 -26.27 -6.23
C SER A 536 21.62 -24.85 -6.78
N GLU A 537 20.64 -23.96 -6.64
CA GLU A 537 20.77 -22.56 -7.02
C GLU A 537 21.74 -21.81 -6.09
N ILE A 538 21.73 -22.15 -4.80
CA ILE A 538 22.68 -21.58 -3.84
C ILE A 538 24.11 -21.99 -4.20
N TYR A 539 24.33 -23.27 -4.53
CA TYR A 539 25.63 -23.75 -5.01
C TYR A 539 26.07 -23.01 -6.29
N SER A 540 25.16 -22.85 -7.25
CA SER A 540 25.45 -22.14 -8.50
C SER A 540 25.78 -20.67 -8.25
N THR A 541 25.01 -20.01 -7.37
CA THR A 541 25.23 -18.61 -7.01
C THR A 541 26.61 -18.38 -6.40
N LEU A 542 27.03 -19.28 -5.50
CA LEU A 542 28.35 -19.22 -4.87
C LEU A 542 29.48 -19.51 -5.87
N LEU A 543 29.30 -20.49 -6.78
CA LEU A 543 30.31 -20.84 -7.80
C LEU A 543 30.53 -19.75 -8.85
N MET A 544 29.55 -18.88 -9.10
CA MET A 544 29.68 -17.76 -10.04
C MET A 544 30.56 -16.63 -9.50
N ILE A 545 30.91 -16.63 -8.22
CA ILE A 545 31.69 -15.57 -7.59
C ILE A 545 33.19 -15.74 -7.92
N LYS A 546 33.80 -14.65 -8.38
CA LYS A 546 35.24 -14.65 -8.70
C LYS A 546 36.07 -15.00 -7.47
N GLY A 547 36.93 -15.98 -7.62
CA GLY A 547 37.81 -16.45 -6.54
C GLY A 547 37.34 -17.71 -5.83
N VAL A 548 36.09 -18.11 -5.99
CA VAL A 548 35.61 -19.41 -5.49
C VAL A 548 36.06 -20.52 -6.43
N GLN A 549 36.74 -21.52 -5.89
CA GLN A 549 37.18 -22.71 -6.61
C GLN A 549 36.15 -23.81 -6.57
N SER A 550 35.61 -24.11 -5.38
CA SER A 550 34.53 -25.06 -5.19
C SER A 550 33.74 -24.76 -3.92
N VAL A 551 32.50 -25.19 -3.89
CA VAL A 551 31.64 -25.14 -2.70
C VAL A 551 31.57 -26.55 -2.13
N ILE A 552 32.07 -26.74 -0.91
CA ILE A 552 32.17 -28.06 -0.25
C ILE A 552 30.83 -28.42 0.39
N LYS A 553 30.24 -27.47 1.13
CA LYS A 553 29.01 -27.70 1.88
C LYS A 553 28.19 -26.41 1.93
N VAL A 554 26.89 -26.57 1.81
CA VAL A 554 25.88 -25.57 2.17
C VAL A 554 24.91 -26.21 3.13
N GLU A 555 24.72 -25.62 4.27
CA GLU A 555 23.81 -26.09 5.31
C GLU A 555 22.85 -24.98 5.70
N ILE A 556 21.57 -25.28 5.62
CA ILE A 556 20.50 -24.38 6.05
C ILE A 556 20.06 -24.83 7.42
N ILE A 557 20.07 -23.91 8.37
CA ILE A 557 19.72 -24.16 9.77
C ILE A 557 18.45 -23.40 10.13
N ASN A 558 17.60 -24.02 10.95
CA ASN A 558 16.44 -23.35 11.51
C ASN A 558 16.86 -22.42 12.65
N LYS A 559 16.39 -21.18 12.64
CA LYS A 559 16.58 -20.19 13.70
C LYS A 559 15.25 -19.97 14.39
N GLN A 560 15.15 -20.41 15.63
CA GLN A 560 13.93 -20.36 16.43
C GLN A 560 14.20 -19.71 17.77
N ASP A 561 13.25 -18.91 18.24
CA ASP A 561 13.24 -18.33 19.58
C ASP A 561 11.85 -18.50 20.19
N ASN A 562 11.73 -19.33 21.22
CA ASN A 562 10.46 -19.60 21.88
C ASN A 562 9.85 -18.36 22.57
N THR A 563 10.65 -17.32 22.77
CA THR A 563 10.17 -16.05 23.31
C THR A 563 9.63 -15.10 22.23
N GLY A 564 9.94 -15.39 20.94
CA GLY A 564 9.52 -14.59 19.80
C GLY A 564 10.18 -13.20 19.71
N ASN A 565 11.16 -12.91 20.57
CA ASN A 565 11.78 -11.58 20.61
C ASN A 565 12.84 -11.37 19.53
N THR A 566 13.64 -12.42 19.24
CA THR A 566 14.75 -12.35 18.29
C THR A 566 14.40 -13.02 16.96
N TYR A 567 13.83 -14.21 17.02
CA TYR A 567 13.42 -15.02 15.86
C TYR A 567 11.95 -15.45 16.02
N SER A 568 11.41 -16.01 14.94
CA SER A 568 10.09 -16.62 14.95
C SER A 568 9.98 -17.72 16.03
N PRO A 569 8.84 -17.84 16.70
CA PRO A 569 8.57 -18.97 17.59
C PRO A 569 8.35 -20.29 16.84
N TYR A 570 8.22 -20.24 15.51
CA TYR A 570 7.93 -21.40 14.68
C TYR A 570 9.20 -22.16 14.31
N GLY A 571 9.28 -23.41 14.77
CA GLY A 571 10.32 -24.35 14.37
C GLY A 571 9.97 -25.04 13.06
N TYR A 572 11.00 -25.40 12.28
CA TYR A 572 10.83 -26.10 11.01
C TYR A 572 11.82 -27.26 10.87
N ASP A 573 11.32 -28.46 10.57
CA ASP A 573 12.16 -29.62 10.32
C ASP A 573 12.73 -29.59 8.90
N ILE A 574 13.85 -28.89 8.74
CA ILE A 574 14.53 -28.73 7.45
C ILE A 574 14.97 -30.10 6.88
N PRO A 575 15.58 -31.04 7.67
CA PRO A 575 15.95 -32.35 7.15
C PRO A 575 14.76 -33.14 6.63
N GLY A 576 13.66 -33.19 7.37
CA GLY A 576 12.43 -33.89 6.97
C GLY A 576 11.73 -33.28 5.76
N ALA A 577 11.87 -31.97 5.56
CA ALA A 577 11.29 -31.23 4.43
C ALA A 577 12.18 -31.23 3.17
N THR A 578 13.41 -31.73 3.27
CA THR A 578 14.34 -31.77 2.14
C THR A 578 14.09 -32.99 1.27
N ARG A 579 13.74 -32.75 0.00
CA ARG A 579 13.58 -33.81 -1.01
C ARG A 579 14.24 -33.35 -2.33
N ASN A 580 15.06 -34.22 -2.93
CA ASN A 580 15.74 -33.94 -4.20
C ASN A 580 16.52 -32.62 -4.20
N ASN A 581 17.26 -32.31 -3.16
CA ASN A 581 17.99 -31.05 -2.98
C ASN A 581 17.10 -29.79 -2.94
N ASN A 582 15.81 -29.92 -2.68
CA ASN A 582 14.89 -28.80 -2.46
C ASN A 582 14.30 -28.90 -1.07
N ILE A 583 14.26 -27.79 -0.36
CA ILE A 583 13.54 -27.66 0.91
C ILE A 583 12.16 -27.11 0.59
N TYR A 584 11.15 -27.92 0.81
CA TYR A 584 9.77 -27.54 0.55
C TYR A 584 9.17 -26.84 1.77
N PRO A 585 8.32 -25.80 1.56
CA PRO A 585 7.54 -25.21 2.64
C PRO A 585 6.52 -26.22 3.18
N SER A 586 5.94 -25.92 4.35
CA SER A 586 4.91 -26.77 4.96
C SER A 586 3.61 -26.72 4.16
N LEU A 587 2.70 -27.65 4.46
CA LEU A 587 1.34 -27.64 3.91
C LEU A 587 0.55 -26.40 4.37
N ASP A 588 0.84 -25.91 5.57
CA ASP A 588 0.37 -24.60 6.00
C ASP A 588 1.25 -23.53 5.36
N PRO A 589 0.64 -22.51 4.70
CA PRO A 589 1.39 -21.50 3.97
C PRO A 589 2.48 -20.86 4.81
N SER A 590 3.72 -21.02 4.37
CA SER A 590 4.90 -20.56 5.08
C SER A 590 5.90 -19.90 4.14
N ILE A 591 6.72 -18.99 4.68
CA ILE A 591 7.77 -18.29 3.96
C ILE A 591 9.08 -18.41 4.74
N PHE A 592 10.19 -18.60 4.03
CA PHE A 592 11.52 -18.62 4.62
C PHE A 592 12.11 -17.20 4.62
N GLU A 593 12.62 -16.77 5.76
CA GLU A 593 13.24 -15.47 5.95
C GLU A 593 14.62 -15.59 6.58
N ILE A 594 15.61 -14.86 6.07
CA ILE A 594 16.85 -14.60 6.77
C ILE A 594 16.68 -13.28 7.53
N ARG A 595 16.45 -13.36 8.83
CA ARG A 595 16.07 -12.22 9.64
C ARG A 595 17.20 -11.22 9.87
N TYR A 596 18.40 -11.74 10.07
CA TYR A 596 19.63 -10.94 10.28
C TYR A 596 20.71 -11.34 9.27
N PRO A 597 20.64 -10.82 8.02
CA PRO A 597 21.51 -11.26 6.94
C PRO A 597 23.03 -11.17 7.24
N ASN A 598 23.45 -10.25 8.12
CA ASN A 598 24.85 -10.08 8.50
C ASN A 598 25.35 -11.12 9.53
N THR A 599 24.47 -11.77 10.25
CA THR A 599 24.81 -12.75 11.30
C THR A 599 24.33 -14.16 10.98
N ASP A 600 23.24 -14.28 10.21
CA ASP A 600 22.64 -15.57 9.90
C ASP A 600 23.23 -16.23 8.65
N ILE A 601 24.01 -15.48 7.86
CA ILE A 601 24.81 -16.03 6.74
C ILE A 601 26.25 -16.07 7.19
N GLN A 602 26.82 -17.28 7.31
CA GLN A 602 28.18 -17.49 7.76
C GLN A 602 28.93 -18.37 6.75
N GLY A 603 30.09 -17.90 6.32
CA GLY A 603 30.96 -18.61 5.41
C GLY A 603 32.34 -18.84 6.00
N ARG A 604 32.93 -19.95 5.66
CA ARG A 604 34.35 -20.21 5.99
C ARG A 604 35.10 -20.78 4.80
N VAL A 605 36.38 -20.48 4.77
CA VAL A 605 37.33 -21.07 3.82
C VAL A 605 37.89 -22.34 4.43
N VAL A 606 37.81 -23.42 3.69
CA VAL A 606 38.43 -24.70 4.07
C VAL A 606 39.61 -24.95 3.16
N ALA A 607 40.77 -25.26 3.77
CA ALA A 607 41.92 -25.69 3.01
C ALA A 607 41.68 -27.09 2.44
N TYR A 608 42.15 -27.28 1.22
CA TYR A 608 42.07 -28.59 0.57
C TYR A 608 43.04 -29.56 1.23
#